data_6bcd5f0264e5cf7864751d1435cc3878
#
_entry.id   6bcd5f0264e5cf7864751d1435cc3878
#
_cell.length_a   1.000
_cell.length_b   1.000
_cell.length_c   1.000
_cell.angle_alpha   90.00
_cell.angle_beta   90.00
_cell.angle_gamma   90.00
#
_symmetry.space_group_name_H-M   'P 1'
#
loop_
_entity.id
_entity.type
_entity.pdbx_description
1 polymer ?
#
loop_
_entity_poly.entity_id
_entity_poly.type
_entity_poly.pdbx_seq_one_letter_code
_entity_poly.pdbx_strand_id
1 'polypeptide(L)'
;MVTVINDGYLDMPFELLRGVPLENMHSLMREVFHEGPPRITVNAYVVQTGGRTILVDTGGGSTTVFSMGLLPENLRAAGFSPADFDTVMLTHIHPDHSSGLLGPSGEPMFSRAEIVIHADDIAFWSDPSLRDGHIPAATPYLDSAAAMLGAYREQIRPSGAGTVAPGLTLLALPGHTPGHAGYRLDSAGETLLIWGDTVHVPEIQVPRPQVTSEYDIDEPLAAESRRRIFDLVATERLLVAGGHLHMPGFAHLVRNGGSYRWFPNAGPWWSDVEARLCSSRASQTDEEVNRAPSRSHACTPPLSSEDQPCRIVASSAA
;
A
#
# COMPACT_ATOMS: atom_id res chain seq x y z
N MET A 1 -12.75 -7.67 1.40
CA MET A 1 -11.54 -8.32 0.82
C MET A 1 -10.48 -7.26 0.59
N VAL A 2 -9.19 -7.60 0.79
CA VAL A 2 -8.07 -6.70 0.46
C VAL A 2 -7.11 -7.42 -0.47
N THR A 3 -6.75 -6.76 -1.57
CA THR A 3 -5.83 -7.29 -2.58
C THR A 3 -4.66 -6.32 -2.73
N VAL A 4 -3.43 -6.83 -2.61
CA VAL A 4 -2.23 -6.05 -2.90
C VAL A 4 -2.01 -5.99 -4.40
N ILE A 5 -1.69 -4.79 -4.90
CA ILE A 5 -1.32 -4.55 -6.30
C ILE A 5 0.08 -3.93 -6.28
N ASN A 6 1.04 -4.62 -6.84
CA ASN A 6 2.40 -4.11 -6.91
C ASN A 6 2.55 -3.19 -8.13
N ASP A 7 3.18 -2.04 -7.94
CA ASP A 7 3.51 -1.08 -9.02
C ASP A 7 4.94 -1.23 -9.53
N GLY A 8 5.75 -2.04 -8.83
CA GLY A 8 7.16 -2.24 -9.15
C GLY A 8 8.04 -2.10 -7.92
N TYR A 9 9.24 -1.53 -8.11
CA TYR A 9 10.21 -1.41 -7.02
C TYR A 9 11.11 -0.18 -7.19
N LEU A 10 11.79 0.18 -6.09
CA LEU A 10 12.87 1.18 -6.04
C LEU A 10 14.09 0.57 -5.36
N ASP A 11 15.27 0.90 -5.85
CA ASP A 11 16.51 0.66 -5.10
C ASP A 11 16.74 1.84 -4.15
N MET A 12 16.95 1.54 -2.85
CA MET A 12 17.12 2.54 -1.80
C MET A 12 18.56 2.52 -1.28
N PRO A 13 19.44 3.41 -1.75
CA PRO A 13 20.81 3.51 -1.24
C PRO A 13 20.84 3.73 0.27
N PHE A 14 21.78 3.07 0.97
CA PHE A 14 21.90 3.20 2.42
C PHE A 14 22.14 4.63 2.89
N GLU A 15 22.74 5.45 2.03
CA GLU A 15 23.04 6.86 2.29
C GLU A 15 21.79 7.71 2.50
N LEU A 16 20.63 7.23 2.02
CA LEU A 16 19.35 7.88 2.23
C LEU A 16 18.75 7.58 3.62
N LEU A 17 19.30 6.58 4.33
CA LEU A 17 18.88 6.26 5.69
C LEU A 17 19.72 7.03 6.71
N ARG A 18 19.09 7.42 7.82
CA ARG A 18 19.67 8.25 8.88
C ARG A 18 19.57 7.55 10.23
N GLY A 19 20.46 7.94 11.16
CA GLY A 19 20.37 7.55 12.58
C GLY A 19 21.04 6.23 12.95
N VAL A 20 21.70 5.54 12.02
CA VAL A 20 22.48 4.32 12.27
C VAL A 20 23.72 4.31 11.38
N PRO A 21 24.90 3.89 11.91
CA PRO A 21 26.11 3.74 11.10
C PRO A 21 25.91 2.77 9.92
N LEU A 22 26.52 3.06 8.78
CA LEU A 22 26.42 2.28 7.56
C LEU A 22 26.77 0.80 7.76
N GLU A 23 27.82 0.51 8.54
CA GLU A 23 28.24 -0.88 8.85
C GLU A 23 27.16 -1.67 9.57
N ASN A 24 26.37 -0.99 10.43
CA ASN A 24 25.26 -1.62 11.14
C ASN A 24 24.10 -1.91 10.18
N MET A 25 23.82 -1.04 9.21
CA MET A 25 22.83 -1.30 8.18
C MET A 25 23.23 -2.52 7.34
N HIS A 26 24.48 -2.56 6.90
CA HIS A 26 25.02 -3.74 6.20
C HIS A 26 24.93 -5.02 7.04
N SER A 27 25.16 -4.92 8.37
CA SER A 27 25.02 -6.09 9.26
C SER A 27 23.59 -6.59 9.32
N LEU A 28 22.61 -5.68 9.48
CA LEU A 28 21.19 -6.04 9.51
C LEU A 28 20.73 -6.69 8.20
N MET A 29 21.20 -6.18 7.06
CA MET A 29 20.87 -6.77 5.75
C MET A 29 21.50 -8.17 5.58
N ARG A 30 22.75 -8.36 6.03
CA ARG A 30 23.38 -9.71 6.00
C ARG A 30 22.69 -10.72 6.90
N GLU A 31 22.09 -10.29 8.04
CA GLU A 31 21.29 -11.19 8.91
C GLU A 31 20.09 -11.80 8.17
N VAL A 32 19.60 -11.14 7.13
CA VAL A 32 18.51 -11.63 6.27
C VAL A 32 19.01 -12.11 4.91
N PHE A 33 20.30 -12.41 4.81
CA PHE A 33 20.95 -12.96 3.60
C PHE A 33 20.89 -12.02 2.37
N HIS A 34 20.83 -10.72 2.62
CA HIS A 34 20.83 -9.72 1.55
C HIS A 34 22.17 -8.97 1.51
N GLU A 35 22.76 -8.89 0.34
CA GLU A 35 23.98 -8.12 0.08
C GLU A 35 23.65 -6.94 -0.83
N GLY A 36 24.15 -5.75 -0.50
CA GLY A 36 23.92 -4.52 -1.27
C GLY A 36 22.79 -3.64 -0.71
N PRO A 37 22.45 -2.57 -1.43
CA PRO A 37 21.37 -1.67 -1.03
C PRO A 37 20.01 -2.37 -1.05
N PRO A 38 19.11 -2.00 -0.12
CA PRO A 38 17.77 -2.58 -0.11
C PRO A 38 17.02 -2.25 -1.41
N ARG A 39 16.22 -3.21 -1.86
CA ARG A 39 15.20 -2.99 -2.88
C ARG A 39 13.85 -2.98 -2.20
N ILE A 40 13.12 -1.90 -2.32
CA ILE A 40 11.80 -1.72 -1.74
C ILE A 40 10.73 -1.88 -2.83
N THR A 41 9.65 -2.59 -2.52
CA THR A 41 8.50 -2.69 -3.41
C THR A 41 7.66 -1.41 -3.34
N VAL A 42 6.86 -1.13 -4.36
CA VAL A 42 5.83 -0.09 -4.33
C VAL A 42 4.48 -0.78 -4.46
N ASN A 43 3.69 -0.73 -3.41
CA ASN A 43 2.42 -1.45 -3.30
C ASN A 43 1.25 -0.49 -3.13
N ALA A 44 0.16 -0.78 -3.82
CA ALA A 44 -1.15 -0.22 -3.60
C ALA A 44 -2.12 -1.31 -3.13
N TYR A 45 -3.25 -0.95 -2.55
CA TYR A 45 -4.18 -1.91 -1.98
C TYR A 45 -5.61 -1.66 -2.46
N VAL A 46 -6.22 -2.66 -3.10
CA VAL A 46 -7.65 -2.64 -3.40
C VAL A 46 -8.42 -3.17 -2.19
N VAL A 47 -9.32 -2.35 -1.67
CA VAL A 47 -10.20 -2.68 -0.55
C VAL A 47 -11.64 -2.77 -1.06
N GLN A 48 -12.23 -3.95 -1.00
CA GLN A 48 -13.64 -4.16 -1.32
C GLN A 48 -14.43 -4.35 -0.02
N THR A 49 -15.31 -3.41 0.29
CA THR A 49 -16.11 -3.39 1.51
C THR A 49 -17.43 -2.66 1.30
N GLY A 50 -18.54 -3.17 1.87
CA GLY A 50 -19.84 -2.51 1.82
C GLY A 50 -20.32 -2.16 0.41
N GLY A 51 -20.03 -2.98 -0.60
CA GLY A 51 -20.38 -2.72 -2.01
C GLY A 51 -19.55 -1.64 -2.69
N ARG A 52 -18.48 -1.15 -2.04
CA ARG A 52 -17.53 -0.16 -2.58
C ARG A 52 -16.21 -0.79 -2.95
N THR A 53 -15.58 -0.26 -3.98
CA THR A 53 -14.21 -0.60 -4.38
C THR A 53 -13.32 0.62 -4.19
N ILE A 54 -12.38 0.50 -3.28
CA ILE A 54 -11.49 1.58 -2.83
C ILE A 54 -10.06 1.20 -3.21
N LEU A 55 -9.29 2.14 -3.73
CA LEU A 55 -7.86 1.98 -3.92
C LEU A 55 -7.11 2.81 -2.88
N VAL A 56 -6.13 2.22 -2.19
CA VAL A 56 -5.21 2.93 -1.29
C VAL A 56 -3.87 3.02 -1.98
N ASP A 57 -3.43 4.24 -2.25
CA ASP A 57 -2.30 4.64 -3.08
C ASP A 57 -2.40 4.19 -4.56
N THR A 58 -1.58 4.77 -5.42
CA THR A 58 -1.70 4.60 -6.88
C THR A 58 -0.38 4.29 -7.58
N GLY A 59 0.70 4.10 -6.85
CA GLY A 59 2.02 3.87 -7.44
C GLY A 59 2.64 5.11 -8.09
N GLY A 60 3.77 4.91 -8.74
CA GLY A 60 4.60 5.96 -9.36
C GLY A 60 4.13 6.41 -10.74
N GLY A 61 3.17 5.74 -11.34
CA GLY A 61 2.69 6.09 -12.67
C GLY A 61 3.78 6.01 -13.74
N SER A 62 3.63 6.82 -14.78
CA SER A 62 4.56 6.84 -15.93
C SER A 62 5.78 7.76 -15.76
N THR A 63 5.98 8.36 -14.59
CA THR A 63 6.71 9.62 -14.50
C THR A 63 8.19 9.51 -14.16
N THR A 64 8.72 8.44 -13.55
CA THR A 64 10.03 8.62 -12.92
C THR A 64 11.02 7.48 -13.03
N VAL A 65 10.64 6.23 -12.88
CA VAL A 65 11.60 5.13 -12.82
C VAL A 65 11.10 3.94 -13.63
N PHE A 66 11.93 3.40 -14.49
CA PHE A 66 11.59 2.25 -15.37
C PHE A 66 11.15 0.98 -14.61
N SER A 67 11.40 0.91 -13.32
CA SER A 67 11.02 -0.22 -12.46
C SER A 67 9.64 -0.07 -11.80
N MET A 68 8.94 1.03 -12.03
CA MET A 68 7.58 1.33 -11.56
C MET A 68 6.60 1.54 -12.72
N GLY A 69 5.32 1.79 -12.40
CA GLY A 69 4.28 2.07 -13.39
C GLY A 69 3.53 0.82 -13.84
N LEU A 70 3.66 -0.28 -13.11
CA LEU A 70 2.99 -1.55 -13.41
C LEU A 70 1.55 -1.62 -12.85
N LEU A 71 1.14 -0.66 -12.03
CA LEU A 71 -0.18 -0.67 -11.38
C LEU A 71 -1.35 -0.85 -12.37
N PRO A 72 -1.43 -0.14 -13.51
CA PRO A 72 -2.56 -0.30 -14.44
C PRO A 72 -2.65 -1.71 -15.05
N GLU A 73 -1.50 -2.34 -15.32
CA GLU A 73 -1.44 -3.70 -15.84
C GLU A 73 -1.84 -4.71 -14.76
N ASN A 74 -1.31 -4.56 -13.56
CA ASN A 74 -1.56 -5.45 -12.43
C ASN A 74 -3.00 -5.31 -11.89
N LEU A 75 -3.59 -4.11 -11.92
CA LEU A 75 -5.02 -3.93 -11.65
C LEU A 75 -5.86 -4.73 -12.66
N ARG A 76 -5.55 -4.61 -13.95
CA ARG A 76 -6.27 -5.36 -15.00
C ARG A 76 -6.11 -6.87 -14.82
N ALA A 77 -4.92 -7.35 -14.51
CA ALA A 77 -4.66 -8.77 -14.23
C ALA A 77 -5.43 -9.27 -13.00
N ALA A 78 -5.64 -8.40 -12.01
CA ALA A 78 -6.47 -8.68 -10.83
C ALA A 78 -7.99 -8.54 -11.09
N GLY A 79 -8.41 -8.16 -12.31
CA GLY A 79 -9.81 -8.03 -12.71
C GLY A 79 -10.42 -6.66 -12.44
N PHE A 80 -9.61 -5.62 -12.20
CA PHE A 80 -10.07 -4.25 -11.95
C PHE A 80 -9.73 -3.32 -13.12
N SER A 81 -10.60 -2.35 -13.33
CA SER A 81 -10.34 -1.17 -14.18
C SER A 81 -10.40 0.11 -13.35
N PRO A 82 -9.78 1.21 -13.80
CA PRO A 82 -9.88 2.49 -13.09
C PRO A 82 -11.32 2.99 -12.87
N ALA A 83 -12.26 2.58 -13.71
CA ALA A 83 -13.67 2.97 -13.60
C ALA A 83 -14.44 2.22 -12.49
N ASP A 84 -13.86 1.17 -11.92
CA ASP A 84 -14.48 0.37 -10.86
C ASP A 84 -14.28 0.99 -9.46
N PHE A 85 -13.40 2.00 -9.36
CA PHE A 85 -13.09 2.63 -8.08
C PHE A 85 -14.02 3.81 -7.79
N ASP A 86 -14.70 3.74 -6.64
CA ASP A 86 -15.53 4.82 -6.10
C ASP A 86 -14.69 5.85 -5.35
N THR A 87 -13.56 5.41 -4.81
CA THR A 87 -12.69 6.22 -3.96
C THR A 87 -11.24 5.80 -4.15
N VAL A 88 -10.34 6.77 -4.22
CA VAL A 88 -8.90 6.58 -4.02
C VAL A 88 -8.51 7.28 -2.73
N MET A 89 -7.81 6.60 -1.85
CA MET A 89 -7.29 7.13 -0.60
C MET A 89 -5.77 7.20 -0.68
N LEU A 90 -5.19 8.38 -0.56
CA LEU A 90 -3.74 8.51 -0.50
C LEU A 90 -3.27 8.47 0.94
N THR A 91 -2.21 7.70 1.20
CA THR A 91 -1.49 7.77 2.47
C THR A 91 -0.75 9.10 2.60
N HIS A 92 -0.20 9.60 1.50
CA HIS A 92 0.47 10.90 1.37
C HIS A 92 0.73 11.25 -0.10
N ILE A 93 1.29 12.44 -0.38
CA ILE A 93 1.47 12.94 -1.76
C ILE A 93 2.94 12.78 -2.25
N HIS A 94 3.67 11.73 -1.93
CA HIS A 94 4.89 11.42 -2.65
C HIS A 94 4.59 10.77 -4.01
N PRO A 95 5.49 10.92 -5.01
CA PRO A 95 5.22 10.49 -6.38
C PRO A 95 4.93 9.00 -6.54
N ASP A 96 5.58 8.14 -5.78
CA ASP A 96 5.40 6.70 -5.81
C ASP A 96 4.09 6.20 -5.16
N HIS A 97 3.31 7.12 -4.56
CA HIS A 97 1.96 6.87 -4.03
C HIS A 97 0.87 7.59 -4.81
N SER A 98 1.20 8.72 -5.43
CA SER A 98 0.20 9.62 -6.02
C SER A 98 0.28 9.79 -7.53
N SER A 99 1.44 9.54 -8.17
CA SER A 99 1.61 9.82 -9.60
C SER A 99 0.79 8.93 -10.50
N GLY A 100 0.42 7.72 -10.06
CA GLY A 100 -0.48 6.84 -10.80
C GLY A 100 -1.93 7.33 -10.88
N LEU A 101 -2.29 8.42 -10.17
CA LEU A 101 -3.52 9.15 -10.40
C LEU A 101 -3.59 9.78 -11.80
N LEU A 102 -2.43 10.06 -12.42
CA LEU A 102 -2.35 10.68 -13.73
C LEU A 102 -1.95 9.66 -14.80
N GLY A 103 -2.64 9.70 -15.92
CA GLY A 103 -2.25 8.99 -17.13
C GLY A 103 -1.03 9.63 -17.81
N PRO A 104 -0.48 8.99 -18.87
CA PRO A 104 0.74 9.43 -19.54
C PRO A 104 0.71 10.86 -20.11
N SER A 105 -0.48 11.40 -20.40
CA SER A 105 -0.67 12.78 -20.90
C SER A 105 -1.10 13.75 -19.78
N GLY A 106 -1.08 13.32 -18.51
CA GLY A 106 -1.51 14.13 -17.37
C GLY A 106 -3.03 14.13 -17.12
N GLU A 107 -3.79 13.30 -17.83
CA GLU A 107 -5.23 13.13 -17.64
C GLU A 107 -5.55 12.32 -16.37
N PRO A 108 -6.68 12.61 -15.68
CA PRO A 108 -7.13 11.82 -14.53
C PRO A 108 -7.40 10.35 -14.89
N MET A 109 -6.67 9.42 -14.30
CA MET A 109 -6.82 7.97 -14.48
C MET A 109 -8.10 7.45 -13.83
N PHE A 110 -8.44 7.93 -12.63
CA PHE A 110 -9.59 7.50 -11.84
C PHE A 110 -10.68 8.59 -11.89
N SER A 111 -11.18 8.89 -13.08
CA SER A 111 -12.07 10.04 -13.35
C SER A 111 -13.41 10.03 -12.61
N ARG A 112 -13.81 8.88 -12.04
CA ARG A 112 -15.06 8.72 -11.27
C ARG A 112 -14.85 8.70 -9.76
N ALA A 113 -13.62 8.52 -9.30
CA ALA A 113 -13.31 8.36 -7.90
C ALA A 113 -13.26 9.69 -7.14
N GLU A 114 -13.75 9.70 -5.91
CA GLU A 114 -13.39 10.70 -4.91
C GLU A 114 -11.96 10.45 -4.43
N ILE A 115 -11.15 11.49 -4.28
CA ILE A 115 -9.76 11.39 -3.83
C ILE A 115 -9.66 11.89 -2.38
N VAL A 116 -9.46 10.97 -1.45
CA VAL A 116 -9.34 11.26 -0.02
C VAL A 116 -7.89 11.48 0.34
N ILE A 117 -7.56 12.63 0.89
CA ILE A 117 -6.20 13.01 1.30
C ILE A 117 -6.27 13.73 2.65
N HIS A 118 -5.27 13.54 3.50
CA HIS A 118 -5.17 14.31 4.74
C HIS A 118 -5.03 15.81 4.44
N ALA A 119 -5.78 16.64 5.16
CA ALA A 119 -5.82 18.09 4.91
C ALA A 119 -4.45 18.75 5.05
N ASP A 120 -3.63 18.29 6.01
CA ASP A 120 -2.29 18.85 6.23
C ASP A 120 -1.32 18.52 5.07
N ASP A 121 -1.51 17.38 4.38
CA ASP A 121 -0.72 17.05 3.21
C ASP A 121 -1.08 17.97 2.03
N ILE A 122 -2.38 18.17 1.81
CA ILE A 122 -2.85 19.12 0.79
C ILE A 122 -2.30 20.52 1.07
N ALA A 123 -2.40 20.98 2.32
CA ALA A 123 -1.93 22.32 2.71
C ALA A 123 -0.42 22.46 2.47
N PHE A 124 0.37 21.46 2.89
CA PHE A 124 1.81 21.44 2.72
C PHE A 124 2.19 21.52 1.23
N TRP A 125 1.74 20.55 0.41
CA TRP A 125 2.13 20.48 -0.99
C TRP A 125 1.55 21.61 -1.86
N SER A 126 0.55 22.35 -1.35
CA SER A 126 -0.01 23.54 -2.00
C SER A 126 0.68 24.83 -1.60
N ASP A 127 1.63 24.80 -0.64
CA ASP A 127 2.31 26.00 -0.15
C ASP A 127 3.34 26.48 -1.19
N PRO A 128 3.15 27.67 -1.79
CA PRO A 128 4.06 28.21 -2.79
C PRO A 128 5.45 28.52 -2.23
N SER A 129 5.58 28.72 -0.90
CA SER A 129 6.88 29.02 -0.26
C SER A 129 7.86 27.85 -0.33
N LEU A 130 7.38 26.62 -0.52
CA LEU A 130 8.27 25.44 -0.70
C LEU A 130 9.17 25.56 -1.93
N ARG A 131 8.76 26.37 -2.93
CA ARG A 131 9.58 26.59 -4.14
C ARG A 131 10.85 27.40 -3.88
N ASP A 132 10.98 28.02 -2.72
CA ASP A 132 12.20 28.70 -2.28
C ASP A 132 13.32 27.70 -1.86
N GLY A 133 13.00 26.41 -1.82
CA GLY A 133 13.95 25.33 -1.51
C GLY A 133 14.36 25.24 -0.03
N HIS A 134 13.61 25.88 0.87
CA HIS A 134 13.92 25.86 2.32
C HIS A 134 13.63 24.49 2.97
N ILE A 135 12.89 23.60 2.28
CA ILE A 135 12.70 22.20 2.65
C ILE A 135 13.23 21.32 1.49
N PRO A 136 14.51 20.93 1.53
CA PRO A 136 15.14 20.19 0.43
C PRO A 136 14.44 18.86 0.10
N ALA A 137 13.94 18.17 1.11
CA ALA A 137 13.21 16.91 0.95
C ALA A 137 11.93 17.05 0.11
N ALA A 138 11.27 18.20 0.11
CA ALA A 138 10.06 18.44 -0.67
C ALA A 138 10.33 18.88 -2.11
N THR A 139 11.46 19.58 -2.34
CA THR A 139 11.75 20.26 -3.61
C THR A 139 11.62 19.39 -4.87
N PRO A 140 12.09 18.13 -4.91
CA PRO A 140 12.00 17.28 -6.10
C PRO A 140 10.56 16.91 -6.49
N TYR A 141 9.58 17.04 -5.58
CA TYR A 141 8.25 16.49 -5.72
C TYR A 141 7.16 17.55 -5.97
N LEU A 142 7.50 18.85 -5.89
CA LEU A 142 6.54 19.95 -5.96
C LEU A 142 5.74 19.98 -7.26
N ASP A 143 6.37 19.67 -8.40
CA ASP A 143 5.70 19.72 -9.69
C ASP A 143 4.74 18.55 -9.88
N SER A 144 5.10 17.35 -9.44
CA SER A 144 4.21 16.18 -9.47
C SER A 144 3.01 16.36 -8.54
N ALA A 145 3.24 16.88 -7.32
CA ALA A 145 2.17 17.19 -6.38
C ALA A 145 1.20 18.24 -6.95
N ALA A 146 1.73 19.33 -7.52
CA ALA A 146 0.91 20.37 -8.12
C ALA A 146 0.11 19.86 -9.32
N ALA A 147 0.68 19.02 -10.16
CA ALA A 147 -0.01 18.42 -11.31
C ALA A 147 -1.19 17.55 -10.85
N MET A 148 -0.97 16.67 -9.87
CA MET A 148 -2.00 15.80 -9.31
C MET A 148 -3.11 16.61 -8.62
N LEU A 149 -2.76 17.54 -7.72
CA LEU A 149 -3.74 18.39 -7.02
C LEU A 149 -4.55 19.24 -8.01
N GLY A 150 -3.91 19.72 -9.08
CA GLY A 150 -4.58 20.47 -10.13
C GLY A 150 -5.59 19.65 -10.93
N ALA A 151 -5.21 18.44 -11.32
CA ALA A 151 -6.02 17.55 -12.13
C ALA A 151 -7.28 17.04 -11.40
N TYR A 152 -7.18 16.83 -10.08
CA TYR A 152 -8.27 16.30 -9.25
C TYR A 152 -8.95 17.34 -8.36
N ARG A 153 -8.75 18.63 -8.60
CA ARG A 153 -9.26 19.73 -7.74
C ARG A 153 -10.71 19.56 -7.30
N GLU A 154 -11.59 19.15 -8.21
CA GLU A 154 -13.03 19.02 -7.94
C GLU A 154 -13.40 17.69 -7.27
N GLN A 155 -12.49 16.71 -7.23
CA GLN A 155 -12.72 15.36 -6.70
C GLN A 155 -12.02 15.15 -5.35
N ILE A 156 -11.11 16.05 -4.96
CA ILE A 156 -10.39 15.95 -3.70
C ILE A 156 -11.34 16.22 -2.54
N ARG A 157 -11.35 15.27 -1.60
CA ARG A 157 -11.98 15.41 -0.29
C ARG A 157 -10.91 15.48 0.80
N PRO A 158 -10.61 16.68 1.34
CA PRO A 158 -9.74 16.82 2.50
C PRO A 158 -10.32 16.06 3.69
N SER A 159 -9.47 15.34 4.42
CA SER A 159 -9.86 14.59 5.60
C SER A 159 -8.87 14.81 6.74
N GLY A 160 -9.31 14.60 7.94
CA GLY A 160 -8.47 14.51 9.14
C GLY A 160 -8.57 13.12 9.75
N ALA A 161 -7.91 12.91 10.89
CA ALA A 161 -8.02 11.66 11.64
C ALA A 161 -9.49 11.36 12.00
N GLY A 162 -9.92 10.13 11.83
CA GLY A 162 -11.29 9.68 12.09
C GLY A 162 -11.86 8.81 10.98
N THR A 163 -13.16 8.51 11.06
CA THR A 163 -13.84 7.66 10.09
C THR A 163 -13.95 8.35 8.73
N VAL A 164 -13.43 7.72 7.68
CA VAL A 164 -13.45 8.21 6.29
C VAL A 164 -14.43 7.45 5.41
N ALA A 165 -14.72 6.21 5.77
CA ALA A 165 -15.77 5.37 5.17
C ALA A 165 -16.22 4.32 6.22
N PRO A 166 -17.36 3.63 6.02
CA PRO A 166 -17.78 2.56 6.92
C PRO A 166 -16.68 1.50 7.09
N GLY A 167 -16.28 1.24 8.34
CA GLY A 167 -15.18 0.31 8.67
C GLY A 167 -13.77 0.81 8.33
N LEU A 168 -13.61 2.04 7.83
CA LEU A 168 -12.31 2.64 7.50
C LEU A 168 -12.08 3.91 8.33
N THR A 169 -10.98 3.92 9.06
CA THR A 169 -10.53 5.04 9.89
C THR A 169 -9.16 5.53 9.46
N LEU A 170 -9.03 6.82 9.18
CA LEU A 170 -7.76 7.47 8.94
C LEU A 170 -7.06 7.72 10.27
N LEU A 171 -5.82 7.27 10.39
CA LEU A 171 -4.91 7.53 11.50
C LEU A 171 -3.82 8.50 11.04
N ALA A 172 -3.67 9.63 11.71
CA ALA A 172 -2.59 10.56 11.42
C ALA A 172 -1.23 9.97 11.90
N LEU A 173 -0.28 9.89 10.98
CA LEU A 173 1.08 9.38 11.18
C LEU A 173 2.11 10.42 10.67
N PRO A 174 2.05 11.69 11.14
CA PRO A 174 2.85 12.77 10.59
C PRO A 174 4.34 12.53 10.77
N GLY A 175 5.15 13.19 9.93
CA GLY A 175 6.60 13.22 9.97
C GLY A 175 7.21 12.85 8.64
N HIS A 176 6.84 11.73 8.03
CA HIS A 176 7.25 11.39 6.66
C HIS A 176 6.77 12.50 5.70
N THR A 177 5.49 12.82 5.73
CA THR A 177 4.97 14.13 5.33
C THR A 177 4.12 14.70 6.47
N PRO A 178 3.79 16.00 6.47
CA PRO A 178 2.96 16.59 7.52
C PRO A 178 1.58 15.93 7.65
N GLY A 179 0.99 15.50 6.55
CA GLY A 179 -0.30 14.82 6.52
C GLY A 179 -0.21 13.32 6.23
N HIS A 180 0.95 12.69 6.38
CA HIS A 180 1.08 11.24 6.21
C HIS A 180 0.07 10.50 7.11
N ALA A 181 -0.63 9.53 6.53
CA ALA A 181 -1.74 8.83 7.15
C ALA A 181 -1.65 7.32 6.94
N GLY A 182 -2.21 6.58 7.90
CA GLY A 182 -2.55 5.17 7.73
C GLY A 182 -4.06 4.98 7.68
N TYR A 183 -4.50 3.85 7.15
CA TYR A 183 -5.92 3.47 7.10
C TYR A 183 -6.15 2.18 7.86
N ARG A 184 -6.89 2.27 8.97
CA ARG A 184 -7.35 1.11 9.74
C ARG A 184 -8.66 0.62 9.14
N LEU A 185 -8.68 -0.64 8.74
CA LEU A 185 -9.85 -1.35 8.25
C LEU A 185 -10.31 -2.35 9.31
N ASP A 186 -11.50 -2.15 9.86
CA ASP A 186 -12.14 -3.06 10.81
C ASP A 186 -13.31 -3.79 10.12
N SER A 187 -13.29 -5.12 10.12
CA SER A 187 -14.33 -5.94 9.50
C SER A 187 -14.42 -7.31 10.14
N ALA A 188 -15.62 -7.74 10.53
CA ALA A 188 -15.92 -9.06 11.07
C ALA A 188 -15.02 -9.48 12.26
N GLY A 189 -14.62 -8.55 13.09
CA GLY A 189 -13.74 -8.79 14.25
C GLY A 189 -12.25 -8.87 13.91
N GLU A 190 -11.87 -8.67 12.66
CA GLU A 190 -10.48 -8.57 12.21
C GLU A 190 -10.11 -7.11 11.90
N THR A 191 -8.85 -6.78 12.08
CA THR A 191 -8.31 -5.45 11.81
C THR A 191 -7.06 -5.56 10.95
N LEU A 192 -7.04 -4.75 9.87
CA LEU A 192 -5.86 -4.48 9.05
C LEU A 192 -5.49 -3.01 9.18
N LEU A 193 -4.21 -2.72 9.30
CA LEU A 193 -3.68 -1.37 9.21
C LEU A 193 -2.80 -1.22 7.97
N ILE A 194 -3.22 -0.39 7.01
CA ILE A 194 -2.39 0.07 5.90
C ILE A 194 -1.68 1.32 6.39
N TRP A 195 -0.36 1.27 6.58
CA TRP A 195 0.38 2.31 7.30
C TRP A 195 1.26 3.23 6.44
N GLY A 196 1.10 3.16 5.10
CA GLY A 196 1.87 3.97 4.16
C GLY A 196 3.38 3.77 4.33
N ASP A 197 4.09 4.87 4.41
CA ASP A 197 5.55 4.96 4.53
C ASP A 197 6.06 5.09 5.97
N THR A 198 5.31 4.49 6.89
CA THR A 198 5.84 4.26 8.25
C THR A 198 7.16 3.46 8.21
N VAL A 199 7.33 2.60 7.21
CA VAL A 199 8.52 1.76 7.00
C VAL A 199 8.85 1.65 5.51
N HIS A 200 10.10 1.97 5.15
CA HIS A 200 10.67 1.74 3.82
C HIS A 200 11.46 0.44 3.76
N VAL A 201 12.36 0.23 4.72
CA VAL A 201 13.24 -0.95 4.80
C VAL A 201 12.96 -1.70 6.11
N PRO A 202 12.08 -2.70 6.08
CA PRO A 202 11.65 -3.41 7.30
C PRO A 202 12.81 -4.08 8.04
N GLU A 203 13.84 -4.58 7.35
CA GLU A 203 15.01 -5.21 7.93
C GLU A 203 15.83 -4.26 8.82
N ILE A 204 15.78 -2.97 8.52
CA ILE A 204 16.52 -1.93 9.24
C ILE A 204 15.60 -1.19 10.21
N GLN A 205 14.46 -0.69 9.74
CA GLN A 205 13.61 0.21 10.52
C GLN A 205 12.75 -0.51 11.56
N VAL A 206 12.42 -1.79 11.35
CA VAL A 206 11.68 -2.54 12.38
C VAL A 206 12.55 -2.84 13.61
N PRO A 207 13.76 -3.40 13.49
CA PRO A 207 14.64 -3.56 14.64
C PRO A 207 15.25 -2.25 15.14
N ARG A 208 15.19 -1.17 14.38
CA ARG A 208 15.74 0.15 14.71
C ARG A 208 14.74 1.27 14.36
N PRO A 209 13.63 1.41 15.11
CA PRO A 209 12.55 2.33 14.75
C PRO A 209 12.93 3.81 14.78
N GLN A 210 14.10 4.14 15.29
CA GLN A 210 14.68 5.49 15.23
C GLN A 210 15.33 5.83 13.87
N VAL A 211 15.53 4.85 12.98
CA VAL A 211 16.10 5.09 11.66
C VAL A 211 15.10 5.84 10.79
N THR A 212 15.54 6.98 10.27
CA THR A 212 14.78 7.86 9.40
C THR A 212 15.34 7.84 7.98
N SER A 213 14.71 8.55 7.06
CA SER A 213 15.16 8.67 5.68
C SER A 213 15.25 10.13 5.23
N GLU A 214 16.01 10.40 4.17
CA GLU A 214 16.04 11.73 3.51
C GLU A 214 14.67 12.15 2.97
N TYR A 215 13.75 11.21 2.82
CA TYR A 215 12.38 11.47 2.36
C TYR A 215 11.47 12.01 3.47
N ASP A 216 11.89 11.84 4.74
CA ASP A 216 11.10 12.32 5.88
C ASP A 216 11.22 13.86 5.98
N ILE A 217 10.10 14.56 5.89
CA ILE A 217 10.04 16.03 6.03
C ILE A 217 10.40 16.46 7.46
N ASP A 218 9.96 15.69 8.45
CA ASP A 218 10.31 15.84 9.87
C ASP A 218 10.78 14.49 10.41
N GLU A 219 12.09 14.25 10.33
CA GLU A 219 12.71 12.98 10.72
C GLU A 219 12.42 12.58 12.17
N PRO A 220 12.54 13.46 13.19
CA PRO A 220 12.19 13.15 14.57
C PRO A 220 10.73 12.72 14.73
N LEU A 221 9.80 13.45 14.11
CA LEU A 221 8.38 13.17 14.17
C LEU A 221 8.01 11.87 13.44
N ALA A 222 8.66 11.58 12.29
CA ALA A 222 8.51 10.30 11.57
C ALA A 222 8.92 9.11 12.46
N ALA A 223 10.05 9.22 13.15
CA ALA A 223 10.52 8.19 14.09
C ALA A 223 9.59 8.04 15.32
N GLU A 224 8.99 9.13 15.80
CA GLU A 224 8.00 9.11 16.87
C GLU A 224 6.70 8.43 16.43
N SER A 225 6.14 8.81 15.29
CA SER A 225 4.96 8.20 14.69
C SER A 225 5.17 6.70 14.46
N ARG A 226 6.34 6.30 13.95
CA ARG A 226 6.72 4.89 13.76
C ARG A 226 6.71 4.12 15.06
N ARG A 227 7.35 4.62 16.11
CA ARG A 227 7.36 3.95 17.44
C ARG A 227 5.96 3.80 17.99
N ARG A 228 5.15 4.85 17.94
CA ARG A 228 3.76 4.84 18.40
C ARG A 228 2.94 3.78 17.69
N ILE A 229 3.05 3.70 16.35
CA ILE A 229 2.26 2.73 15.59
C ILE A 229 2.77 1.30 15.77
N PHE A 230 4.07 1.09 15.92
CA PHE A 230 4.64 -0.23 16.23
C PHE A 230 4.16 -0.74 17.58
N ASP A 231 4.09 0.14 18.60
CA ASP A 231 3.54 -0.21 19.90
C ASP A 231 2.08 -0.64 19.82
N LEU A 232 1.26 0.11 19.08
CA LEU A 232 -0.14 -0.23 18.82
C LEU A 232 -0.26 -1.60 18.14
N VAL A 233 0.40 -1.76 17.00
CA VAL A 233 0.36 -2.96 16.17
C VAL A 233 0.80 -4.20 16.94
N ALA A 234 1.92 -4.12 17.68
CA ALA A 234 2.43 -5.23 18.46
C ALA A 234 1.53 -5.58 19.66
N THR A 235 0.89 -4.58 20.28
CA THR A 235 0.00 -4.76 21.43
C THR A 235 -1.34 -5.38 21.00
N GLU A 236 -1.94 -4.86 19.95
CA GLU A 236 -3.22 -5.34 19.43
C GLU A 236 -3.06 -6.52 18.46
N ARG A 237 -1.81 -6.91 18.14
CA ARG A 237 -1.46 -8.01 17.21
C ARG A 237 -2.07 -7.84 15.83
N LEU A 238 -2.10 -6.60 15.35
CA LEU A 238 -2.71 -6.28 14.07
C LEU A 238 -1.94 -6.88 12.89
N LEU A 239 -2.67 -7.22 11.84
CA LEU A 239 -2.08 -7.37 10.52
C LEU A 239 -1.77 -5.97 9.97
N VAL A 240 -0.60 -5.80 9.35
CA VAL A 240 -0.21 -4.54 8.72
C VAL A 240 0.04 -4.74 7.23
N ALA A 241 -0.17 -3.68 6.48
CA ALA A 241 0.16 -3.53 5.07
C ALA A 241 0.92 -2.21 4.87
N GLY A 242 1.82 -2.13 3.92
CA GLY A 242 2.63 -0.91 3.72
C GLY A 242 3.13 -0.74 2.31
N GLY A 243 3.34 0.51 1.89
CA GLY A 243 3.79 0.87 0.56
C GLY A 243 5.05 0.12 0.14
N HIS A 244 5.97 -0.07 1.07
CA HIS A 244 7.28 -0.65 0.81
C HIS A 244 7.55 -1.99 1.49
N LEU A 245 6.53 -2.65 2.04
CA LEU A 245 6.68 -4.01 2.55
C LEU A 245 6.85 -4.99 1.38
N HIS A 246 7.86 -5.88 1.52
CA HIS A 246 8.07 -6.93 0.51
C HIS A 246 6.81 -7.76 0.26
N MET A 247 6.66 -8.22 -0.98
CA MET A 247 5.55 -9.11 -1.30
C MET A 247 5.50 -10.31 -0.35
N PRO A 248 4.32 -10.65 0.14
CA PRO A 248 2.98 -10.28 -0.32
C PRO A 248 2.43 -8.94 0.22
N GLY A 249 3.25 -8.06 0.79
CA GLY A 249 2.84 -6.73 1.23
C GLY A 249 2.16 -6.67 2.60
N PHE A 250 2.09 -7.81 3.32
CA PHE A 250 1.46 -7.92 4.64
C PHE A 250 2.43 -8.51 5.65
N ALA A 251 2.33 -8.07 6.90
CA ALA A 251 3.17 -8.57 8.00
C ALA A 251 2.47 -8.47 9.35
N HIS A 252 3.04 -9.16 10.35
CA HIS A 252 2.79 -8.94 11.76
C HIS A 252 4.06 -8.44 12.43
N LEU A 253 3.90 -7.60 13.45
CA LEU A 253 4.99 -7.18 14.32
C LEU A 253 4.83 -7.78 15.71
N VAL A 254 5.95 -8.14 16.31
CA VAL A 254 6.02 -8.51 17.74
C VAL A 254 7.12 -7.74 18.43
N ARG A 255 6.94 -7.49 19.73
CA ARG A 255 8.01 -6.91 20.56
C ARG A 255 9.16 -7.90 20.70
N ASN A 256 10.39 -7.40 20.65
CA ASN A 256 11.61 -8.17 20.81
C ASN A 256 12.60 -7.38 21.68
N GLY A 257 12.52 -7.58 23.01
CA GLY A 257 13.26 -6.76 23.97
C GLY A 257 12.84 -5.28 23.87
N GLY A 258 13.80 -4.40 23.66
CA GLY A 258 13.57 -2.96 23.44
C GLY A 258 13.28 -2.57 22.00
N SER A 259 12.99 -3.53 21.14
CA SER A 259 12.80 -3.36 19.70
C SER A 259 11.62 -4.18 19.18
N TYR A 260 11.56 -4.42 17.86
CA TYR A 260 10.51 -5.20 17.19
C TYR A 260 11.13 -6.19 16.21
N ARG A 261 10.37 -7.22 15.89
CA ARG A 261 10.60 -8.13 14.77
C ARG A 261 9.35 -8.18 13.91
N TRP A 262 9.52 -8.27 12.60
CA TRP A 262 8.43 -8.44 11.68
C TRP A 262 8.40 -9.85 11.11
N PHE A 263 7.21 -10.29 10.75
CA PHE A 263 6.93 -11.60 10.17
C PHE A 263 6.06 -11.37 8.95
N PRO A 264 6.60 -11.53 7.73
CA PRO A 264 5.80 -11.48 6.52
C PRO A 264 4.66 -12.49 6.60
N ASN A 265 3.44 -12.04 6.29
CA ASN A 265 2.27 -12.91 6.27
C ASN A 265 2.12 -13.51 4.87
N ALA A 266 2.52 -14.77 4.70
CA ALA A 266 2.42 -15.50 3.45
C ALA A 266 0.97 -15.94 3.09
N GLY A 267 -0.03 -15.53 3.87
CA GLY A 267 -1.42 -15.96 3.71
C GLY A 267 -1.71 -17.31 4.39
N PRO A 268 -2.95 -17.79 4.33
CA PRO A 268 -3.31 -19.08 4.87
C PRO A 268 -2.56 -20.21 4.14
N TRP A 269 -1.90 -21.07 4.91
CA TRP A 269 -0.98 -22.10 4.40
C TRP A 269 -1.64 -23.16 3.49
N TRP A 270 -2.98 -23.26 3.41
CA TRP A 270 -3.65 -24.42 2.80
C TRP A 270 -4.92 -24.18 1.97
N SER A 271 -5.60 -23.02 1.98
CA SER A 271 -6.96 -22.99 1.45
C SER A 271 -7.16 -22.40 0.06
N ASP A 272 -6.23 -21.60 -0.48
CA ASP A 272 -6.53 -20.80 -1.68
C ASP A 272 -5.79 -21.24 -2.95
N VAL A 273 -4.79 -22.11 -2.85
CA VAL A 273 -4.08 -22.66 -4.01
C VAL A 273 -4.99 -23.63 -4.80
N GLU A 274 -5.85 -24.38 -4.12
CA GLU A 274 -6.78 -25.31 -4.79
C GLU A 274 -7.93 -24.59 -5.52
N ALA A 275 -8.43 -23.48 -4.99
CA ALA A 275 -9.51 -22.73 -5.64
C ALA A 275 -9.09 -22.07 -6.96
N ARG A 276 -7.81 -21.70 -7.12
CA ARG A 276 -7.28 -21.08 -8.35
C ARG A 276 -6.88 -22.09 -9.42
N LEU A 277 -6.43 -23.28 -9.04
CA LEU A 277 -6.17 -24.36 -9.99
C LEU A 277 -7.45 -24.88 -10.65
N CYS A 278 -8.61 -24.74 -9.99
CA CYS A 278 -9.90 -25.05 -10.60
C CYS A 278 -10.39 -24.00 -11.62
N SER A 279 -10.11 -22.69 -11.40
CA SER A 279 -10.54 -21.63 -12.34
C SER A 279 -9.69 -21.57 -13.61
N SER A 280 -8.40 -21.89 -13.53
CA SER A 280 -7.51 -21.90 -14.70
C SER A 280 -7.71 -23.15 -15.61
N ARG A 281 -8.36 -24.21 -15.12
CA ARG A 281 -8.74 -25.36 -15.94
C ARG A 281 -10.07 -25.22 -16.66
N ALA A 282 -10.89 -24.23 -16.31
CA ALA A 282 -12.18 -24.00 -16.96
C ALA A 282 -12.04 -23.18 -18.28
N SER A 283 -10.89 -22.59 -18.58
CA SER A 283 -10.66 -21.81 -19.82
C SER A 283 -9.85 -22.54 -20.90
N GLN A 284 -9.52 -23.81 -20.71
CA GLN A 284 -8.89 -24.65 -21.73
C GLN A 284 -9.58 -26.00 -21.76
N THR A 285 -10.71 -26.12 -22.44
CA THR A 285 -11.18 -27.31 -23.16
C THR A 285 -12.61 -27.06 -23.66
N ASP A 286 -12.73 -26.59 -24.90
CA ASP A 286 -13.82 -26.96 -25.78
C ASP A 286 -13.20 -27.25 -27.15
N GLU A 287 -12.50 -28.35 -27.21
CA GLU A 287 -12.37 -29.19 -28.44
C GLU A 287 -11.70 -30.51 -28.05
N GLU A 288 -12.39 -31.60 -28.43
CA GLU A 288 -12.02 -33.00 -28.27
C GLU A 288 -12.11 -33.65 -26.87
N VAL A 289 -13.19 -34.34 -26.55
CA VAL A 289 -13.28 -35.81 -26.53
C VAL A 289 -14.67 -36.27 -26.11
N ASN A 290 -15.38 -36.81 -27.07
CA ASN A 290 -16.61 -37.59 -26.92
C ASN A 290 -16.29 -38.98 -26.39
N ARG A 291 -16.60 -39.31 -25.10
CA ARG A 291 -16.97 -40.64 -24.59
C ARG A 291 -17.24 -40.58 -23.06
N ALA A 292 -18.50 -40.91 -22.73
CA ALA A 292 -19.03 -41.06 -21.35
C ALA A 292 -18.53 -42.37 -20.68
N PRO A 293 -18.73 -42.66 -19.36
CA PRO A 293 -19.95 -42.31 -18.60
C PRO A 293 -19.79 -41.86 -17.14
N SER A 294 -20.80 -41.08 -16.70
CA SER A 294 -21.45 -41.00 -15.40
C SER A 294 -20.69 -41.10 -14.06
N ARG A 295 -20.69 -39.99 -13.30
CA ARG A 295 -21.17 -39.92 -11.92
C ARG A 295 -21.43 -38.45 -11.53
N SER A 296 -22.66 -38.19 -11.19
CA SER A 296 -23.19 -36.92 -10.71
C SER A 296 -22.67 -36.56 -9.31
N HIS A 297 -22.06 -35.38 -9.17
CA HIS A 297 -22.06 -34.65 -7.89
C HIS A 297 -22.56 -33.26 -8.20
N ALA A 298 -23.76 -32.95 -7.70
CA ALA A 298 -24.40 -31.66 -7.85
C ALA A 298 -23.66 -30.62 -7.02
N CYS A 299 -23.15 -29.58 -7.71
CA CYS A 299 -22.80 -28.31 -7.06
C CYS A 299 -24.08 -27.49 -6.88
N THR A 300 -24.43 -27.18 -5.65
CA THR A 300 -25.46 -26.19 -5.31
C THR A 300 -24.91 -24.78 -5.60
N PRO A 301 -25.72 -23.87 -6.19
CA PRO A 301 -25.30 -22.49 -6.43
C PRO A 301 -25.20 -21.71 -5.11
N PRO A 302 -24.29 -20.69 -5.02
CA PRO A 302 -24.15 -19.88 -3.83
C PRO A 302 -25.33 -18.94 -3.64
N LEU A 303 -25.63 -18.67 -2.38
CA LEU A 303 -26.68 -17.79 -1.89
C LEU A 303 -26.38 -16.31 -2.28
N SER A 304 -27.46 -15.53 -2.41
CA SER A 304 -27.51 -14.12 -2.83
C SER A 304 -26.59 -13.18 -2.04
N SER A 305 -26.11 -12.15 -2.74
CA SER A 305 -25.01 -11.23 -2.45
C SER A 305 -25.29 -10.13 -1.41
N GLU A 306 -26.11 -10.32 -0.40
CA GLU A 306 -26.51 -9.18 0.46
C GLU A 306 -25.89 -9.14 1.87
N ASP A 307 -25.12 -10.13 2.32
CA ASP A 307 -24.53 -10.08 3.67
C ASP A 307 -23.20 -10.88 3.77
N GLN A 308 -22.22 -10.62 2.91
CA GLN A 308 -20.88 -11.19 3.15
C GLN A 308 -19.97 -10.22 3.89
N PRO A 309 -19.44 -10.59 5.06
CA PRO A 309 -18.43 -9.81 5.75
C PRO A 309 -17.16 -9.73 4.89
N CYS A 310 -16.51 -8.58 4.93
CA CYS A 310 -15.21 -8.36 4.29
C CYS A 310 -14.22 -9.42 4.81
N ARG A 311 -13.68 -10.25 3.93
CA ARG A 311 -12.60 -11.19 4.27
C ARG A 311 -11.27 -10.58 3.86
N ILE A 312 -10.32 -10.54 4.78
CA ILE A 312 -8.93 -10.17 4.47
C ILE A 312 -8.27 -11.38 3.83
N VAL A 313 -8.09 -11.33 2.52
CA VAL A 313 -7.38 -12.38 1.77
C VAL A 313 -6.20 -11.72 1.10
N ALA A 314 -4.99 -12.12 1.48
CA ALA A 314 -3.78 -11.72 0.78
C ALA A 314 -3.73 -12.46 -0.57
N SER A 315 -3.93 -11.74 -1.67
CA SER A 315 -3.75 -12.28 -3.00
C SER A 315 -2.72 -11.44 -3.74
N SER A 316 -1.66 -12.07 -4.22
CA SER A 316 -0.71 -11.47 -5.14
C SER A 316 -1.08 -11.87 -6.56
N ALA A 317 -1.27 -10.92 -7.46
CA ALA A 317 -1.19 -11.17 -8.90
C ALA A 317 0.31 -11.19 -9.26
N ALA A 318 0.77 -12.29 -9.81
CA ALA A 318 2.12 -12.48 -10.33
C ALA A 318 2.17 -12.10 -11.80
#